data_f965e352814a66aa2f37e0644bf6be92
#
_entry.id   f965e352814a66aa2f37e0644bf6be92
#
_cell.length_a   1.000
_cell.length_b   1.000
_cell.length_c   1.000
_cell.angle_alpha   90.00
_cell.angle_beta   90.00
_cell.angle_gamma   90.00
#
_symmetry.space_group_name_H-M   'P 1'
#
loop_
_entity.id
_entity.type
_entity.pdbx_description
1 polymer ?
#
loop_
_entity_poly.entity_id
_entity_poly.type
_entity_poly.pdbx_seq_one_letter_code
_entity_poly.pdbx_strand_id
1 'polypeptide(L)'
;MLAINMPWLKNVEAAELIIGIDNPPSSGTVIVMLFNSSSTFVDLRDPVRVIPLPSGGTTPGRILDLASGEYAVVVYLDENGNGRLDKNFIGIPSEPLGFSNRYWPQGPPTYPRAAFKLEAGETKTIDVKLQPVFGKSGFFGLGVGVISTTSPYRGAKTWDVQPIPAISYIGDRVQILGLTARGSLLNLGDFALAATASYRFGAYCEKDSPYLQGMGSRDDTLLGGFALQARLPEGFNLSAGYEHDLLGRTSGGTGRLGVEKAFQQGLLTISPKIAFNWITDKLADYEYGVPAAQARPDRPAYHPGDAVNLEVGFTIFRELYKNWQLILSSSVVFLPSNLKNSPIVDQSHVFDSFFAVTRRF
;
A
#
# COMPACT_ATOMS: atom_id res chain seq x y z
N MET A 1 -24.90 -6.42 62.84
CA MET A 1 -24.70 -7.01 61.51
C MET A 1 -25.22 -6.00 60.51
N LEU A 2 -24.36 -5.13 59.99
CA LEU A 2 -24.74 -4.12 59.00
C LEU A 2 -24.58 -4.75 57.62
N ALA A 3 -25.68 -4.93 56.92
CA ALA A 3 -25.64 -5.30 55.49
C ALA A 3 -25.24 -4.08 54.66
N ILE A 4 -24.02 -4.08 54.12
CA ILE A 4 -23.58 -3.09 53.16
C ILE A 4 -24.26 -3.42 51.80
N ASN A 5 -25.33 -2.66 51.52
CA ASN A 5 -25.94 -2.66 50.21
C ASN A 5 -24.91 -1.96 49.25
N MET A 6 -24.28 -2.71 48.36
CA MET A 6 -23.46 -2.18 47.24
C MET A 6 -24.36 -1.99 46.00
N PRO A 7 -24.81 -0.76 45.65
CA PRO A 7 -25.75 -0.53 44.56
C PRO A 7 -25.09 -0.37 43.18
N TRP A 8 -23.85 -0.84 42.97
CA TRP A 8 -23.07 -0.48 41.76
C TRP A 8 -22.68 -1.66 40.86
N LEU A 9 -23.13 -2.84 41.10
CA LEU A 9 -23.07 -3.90 40.08
C LEU A 9 -24.25 -3.73 39.13
N LYS A 10 -24.17 -2.79 38.16
CA LYS A 10 -24.97 -2.92 36.94
C LYS A 10 -24.56 -4.25 36.29
N ASN A 11 -25.42 -5.24 36.30
CA ASN A 11 -25.32 -6.36 35.37
C ASN A 11 -25.27 -5.73 33.98
N VAL A 12 -24.10 -5.71 33.35
CA VAL A 12 -24.00 -5.39 31.94
C VAL A 12 -24.67 -6.55 31.24
N GLU A 13 -25.93 -6.36 30.81
CA GLU A 13 -26.63 -7.36 30.02
C GLU A 13 -25.78 -7.60 28.76
N ALA A 14 -25.38 -8.87 28.62
CA ALA A 14 -24.57 -9.29 27.45
C ALA A 14 -25.43 -9.21 26.18
N ALA A 15 -24.87 -8.65 25.14
CA ALA A 15 -25.51 -8.58 23.85
C ALA A 15 -25.19 -9.82 22.99
N GLU A 16 -26.04 -10.06 22.01
CA GLU A 16 -25.92 -11.17 21.06
C GLU A 16 -25.85 -10.65 19.64
N LEU A 17 -24.99 -11.24 18.82
CA LEU A 17 -24.91 -10.96 17.39
C LEU A 17 -25.21 -12.23 16.60
N ILE A 18 -26.19 -12.15 15.68
CA ILE A 18 -26.56 -13.20 14.75
C ILE A 18 -26.05 -12.83 13.36
N ILE A 19 -25.29 -13.74 12.75
CA ILE A 19 -24.72 -13.53 11.42
C ILE A 19 -25.39 -14.46 10.42
N GLY A 20 -26.12 -13.86 9.48
CA GLY A 20 -26.69 -14.55 8.33
C GLY A 20 -25.80 -14.42 7.09
N ILE A 21 -25.85 -15.41 6.20
CA ILE A 21 -25.17 -15.39 4.90
C ILE A 21 -26.24 -15.36 3.81
N ASP A 22 -26.31 -14.26 3.05
CA ASP A 22 -27.33 -14.06 1.99
C ASP A 22 -27.22 -15.13 0.86
N ASN A 23 -25.99 -15.58 0.59
CA ASN A 23 -25.66 -16.53 -0.47
C ASN A 23 -24.70 -17.61 0.06
N PRO A 24 -25.21 -18.56 0.89
CA PRO A 24 -24.37 -19.58 1.48
C PRO A 24 -23.68 -20.42 0.40
N PRO A 25 -22.36 -20.68 0.54
CA PRO A 25 -21.61 -21.46 -0.44
C PRO A 25 -21.99 -22.95 -0.36
N SER A 26 -21.79 -23.67 -1.47
CA SER A 26 -22.02 -25.11 -1.56
C SER A 26 -20.89 -25.96 -0.95
N SER A 27 -19.71 -25.38 -0.74
CA SER A 27 -18.52 -26.06 -0.21
C SER A 27 -17.59 -25.06 0.47
N GLY A 28 -16.62 -25.56 1.24
CA GLY A 28 -15.70 -24.74 2.02
C GLY A 28 -16.23 -24.41 3.42
N THR A 29 -15.43 -23.73 4.22
CA THR A 29 -15.79 -23.30 5.57
C THR A 29 -16.01 -21.80 5.59
N VAL A 30 -17.20 -21.36 6.01
CA VAL A 30 -17.45 -19.93 6.21
C VAL A 30 -16.92 -19.52 7.57
N ILE A 31 -16.08 -18.50 7.60
CA ILE A 31 -15.47 -17.99 8.83
C ILE A 31 -15.88 -16.53 9.04
N VAL A 32 -16.35 -16.25 10.25
CA VAL A 32 -16.73 -14.91 10.71
C VAL A 32 -15.60 -14.32 11.53
N MET A 33 -15.20 -13.12 11.19
CA MET A 33 -14.26 -12.30 11.97
C MET A 33 -14.97 -11.06 12.52
N LEU A 34 -14.92 -10.86 13.83
CA LEU A 34 -15.47 -9.68 14.49
C LEU A 34 -14.34 -8.72 14.86
N PHE A 35 -14.52 -7.45 14.55
CA PHE A 35 -13.58 -6.37 14.85
C PHE A 35 -14.24 -5.29 15.69
N ASN A 36 -13.47 -4.68 16.59
CA ASN A 36 -13.87 -3.51 17.39
C ASN A 36 -12.88 -2.35 17.30
N SER A 37 -11.98 -2.40 16.33
CA SER A 37 -10.93 -1.40 16.16
C SER A 37 -10.61 -1.16 14.68
N SER A 38 -10.44 0.09 14.30
CA SER A 38 -10.02 0.47 12.96
C SER A 38 -8.57 0.06 12.65
N SER A 39 -7.71 -0.04 13.67
CA SER A 39 -6.29 -0.38 13.49
C SER A 39 -6.07 -1.83 13.04
N THR A 40 -6.93 -2.76 13.45
CA THR A 40 -6.87 -4.16 13.04
C THR A 40 -7.74 -4.45 11.83
N PHE A 41 -8.81 -3.66 11.64
CA PHE A 41 -9.74 -3.82 10.53
C PHE A 41 -9.13 -3.43 9.18
N VAL A 42 -8.27 -2.41 9.13
CA VAL A 42 -7.66 -1.93 7.88
C VAL A 42 -6.84 -3.00 7.16
N ASP A 43 -6.24 -3.91 7.93
CA ASP A 43 -5.44 -5.03 7.42
C ASP A 43 -6.18 -6.38 7.49
N LEU A 44 -7.40 -6.40 8.04
CA LEU A 44 -8.15 -7.63 8.33
C LEU A 44 -7.29 -8.64 9.11
N ARG A 45 -6.72 -8.19 10.25
CA ARG A 45 -5.88 -8.98 11.16
C ARG A 45 -6.35 -8.82 12.60
N ASP A 46 -6.00 -9.78 13.43
CA ASP A 46 -6.25 -9.75 14.88
C ASP A 46 -7.70 -9.39 15.24
N PRO A 47 -8.70 -10.10 14.69
CA PRO A 47 -10.09 -9.91 15.07
C PRO A 47 -10.30 -10.27 16.55
N VAL A 48 -11.25 -9.62 17.23
CA VAL A 48 -11.57 -9.92 18.63
C VAL A 48 -12.26 -11.26 18.81
N ARG A 49 -12.90 -11.78 17.75
CA ARG A 49 -13.49 -13.13 17.68
C ARG A 49 -13.35 -13.70 16.28
N VAL A 50 -13.09 -15.00 16.19
CA VAL A 50 -13.13 -15.80 14.96
C VAL A 50 -14.04 -16.98 15.19
N ILE A 51 -15.03 -17.18 14.34
CA ILE A 51 -16.03 -18.24 14.48
C ILE A 51 -16.23 -18.93 13.13
N PRO A 52 -15.91 -20.22 13.03
CA PRO A 52 -16.33 -21.02 11.88
C PRO A 52 -17.84 -21.28 11.96
N LEU A 53 -18.53 -21.10 10.84
CA LEU A 53 -19.94 -21.47 10.74
C LEU A 53 -20.07 -22.94 10.33
N PRO A 54 -21.18 -23.61 10.76
CA PRO A 54 -21.47 -24.96 10.31
C PRO A 54 -21.48 -25.03 8.77
N SER A 55 -21.14 -26.19 8.24
CA SER A 55 -20.95 -26.43 6.81
C SER A 55 -22.12 -25.88 5.97
N GLY A 56 -21.75 -25.12 4.93
CA GLY A 56 -22.68 -24.51 4.01
C GLY A 56 -23.25 -23.14 4.42
N GLY A 57 -22.94 -22.61 5.63
CA GLY A 57 -23.39 -21.27 6.06
C GLY A 57 -24.91 -21.07 6.06
N THR A 58 -25.70 -22.16 5.98
CA THR A 58 -27.17 -22.14 6.01
C THR A 58 -27.72 -21.88 7.40
N THR A 59 -26.95 -22.24 8.44
CA THR A 59 -27.29 -21.93 9.83
C THR A 59 -26.62 -20.63 10.22
N PRO A 60 -27.35 -19.62 10.70
CA PRO A 60 -26.76 -18.38 11.17
C PRO A 60 -25.73 -18.60 12.28
N GLY A 61 -24.62 -17.90 12.21
CA GLY A 61 -23.65 -17.85 13.30
C GLY A 61 -24.17 -17.02 14.47
N ARG A 62 -23.81 -17.42 15.70
CA ARG A 62 -24.20 -16.68 16.91
C ARG A 62 -22.94 -16.33 17.70
N ILE A 63 -22.84 -15.07 18.08
CA ILE A 63 -21.79 -14.56 18.97
C ILE A 63 -22.46 -14.05 20.23
N LEU A 64 -22.23 -14.76 21.31
CA LEU A 64 -22.80 -14.46 22.62
C LEU A 64 -21.81 -13.65 23.49
N ASP A 65 -22.32 -13.09 24.55
CA ASP A 65 -21.53 -12.42 25.61
C ASP A 65 -20.70 -11.25 25.10
N LEU A 66 -21.27 -10.49 24.16
CA LEU A 66 -20.64 -9.25 23.69
C LEU A 66 -20.96 -8.08 24.61
N ALA A 67 -19.94 -7.26 24.90
CA ALA A 67 -20.15 -5.99 25.53
C ALA A 67 -20.85 -5.02 24.55
N SER A 68 -21.57 -4.03 25.07
CA SER A 68 -22.05 -2.92 24.24
C SER A 68 -20.86 -2.17 23.63
N GLY A 69 -20.96 -1.79 22.36
CA GLY A 69 -19.85 -1.14 21.67
C GLY A 69 -20.09 -0.99 20.17
N GLU A 70 -19.04 -0.55 19.50
CA GLU A 70 -19.04 -0.47 18.04
C GLU A 70 -18.24 -1.64 17.47
N TYR A 71 -18.82 -2.34 16.50
CA TYR A 71 -18.26 -3.54 15.90
C TYR A 71 -18.38 -3.51 14.38
N ALA A 72 -17.48 -4.23 13.71
CA ALA A 72 -17.60 -4.54 12.29
C ALA A 72 -17.42 -6.04 12.07
N VAL A 73 -18.14 -6.60 11.13
CA VAL A 73 -18.07 -8.02 10.76
C VAL A 73 -17.46 -8.15 9.37
N VAL A 74 -16.53 -9.08 9.23
CA VAL A 74 -16.06 -9.62 7.96
C VAL A 74 -16.32 -11.12 7.95
N VAL A 75 -16.88 -11.61 6.88
CA VAL A 75 -17.09 -13.03 6.64
C VAL A 75 -16.30 -13.43 5.42
N TYR A 76 -15.60 -14.56 5.46
CA TYR A 76 -14.94 -15.11 4.29
C TYR A 76 -15.18 -16.60 4.13
N LEU A 77 -15.02 -17.08 2.90
CA LEU A 77 -15.06 -18.48 2.55
C LEU A 77 -13.65 -19.04 2.50
N ASP A 78 -13.29 -19.83 3.50
CA ASP A 78 -12.05 -20.62 3.51
C ASP A 78 -12.20 -21.79 2.54
N GLU A 79 -11.71 -21.60 1.30
CA GLU A 79 -11.87 -22.57 0.21
C GLU A 79 -10.91 -23.75 0.36
N ASN A 80 -9.75 -23.55 0.97
CA ASN A 80 -8.69 -24.57 1.10
C ASN A 80 -8.61 -25.21 2.49
N GLY A 81 -9.40 -24.74 3.45
CA GLY A 81 -9.49 -25.32 4.80
C GLY A 81 -8.30 -25.01 5.71
N ASN A 82 -7.54 -23.94 5.44
CA ASN A 82 -6.37 -23.58 6.23
C ASN A 82 -6.68 -22.73 7.47
N GLY A 83 -7.92 -22.28 7.64
CA GLY A 83 -8.41 -21.49 8.77
C GLY A 83 -7.95 -20.03 8.77
N ARG A 84 -7.41 -19.52 7.65
CA ARG A 84 -6.86 -18.17 7.51
C ARG A 84 -7.45 -17.50 6.28
N LEU A 85 -7.64 -16.18 6.35
CA LEU A 85 -7.98 -15.40 5.17
C LEU A 85 -6.75 -15.28 4.26
N ASP A 86 -6.78 -15.99 3.14
CA ASP A 86 -5.72 -15.93 2.15
C ASP A 86 -5.69 -14.58 1.45
N LYS A 87 -4.47 -14.08 1.24
CA LYS A 87 -4.22 -12.80 0.59
C LYS A 87 -3.23 -12.99 -0.55
N ASN A 88 -3.40 -12.23 -1.61
CA ASN A 88 -2.47 -12.22 -2.72
C ASN A 88 -1.13 -11.55 -2.33
N PHE A 89 -0.19 -11.47 -3.27
CA PHE A 89 1.16 -10.96 -3.06
C PHE A 89 1.22 -9.49 -2.60
N ILE A 90 0.17 -8.69 -2.80
CA ILE A 90 0.07 -7.31 -2.33
C ILE A 90 -0.84 -7.14 -1.10
N GLY A 91 -1.28 -8.24 -0.50
CA GLY A 91 -2.06 -8.22 0.74
C GLY A 91 -3.57 -8.09 0.57
N ILE A 92 -4.09 -8.13 -0.65
CA ILE A 92 -5.53 -8.11 -0.91
C ILE A 92 -6.07 -9.54 -0.74
N PRO A 93 -7.21 -9.74 -0.02
CA PRO A 93 -7.84 -11.05 0.10
C PRO A 93 -8.07 -11.70 -1.26
N SER A 94 -7.74 -12.97 -1.40
CA SER A 94 -7.97 -13.78 -2.61
C SER A 94 -9.21 -14.66 -2.51
N GLU A 95 -9.67 -14.92 -1.29
CA GLU A 95 -10.89 -15.69 -1.03
C GLU A 95 -12.15 -14.82 -1.07
N PRO A 96 -13.32 -15.40 -1.43
CA PRO A 96 -14.59 -14.69 -1.38
C PRO A 96 -14.88 -14.18 0.04
N LEU A 97 -15.28 -12.92 0.15
CA LEU A 97 -15.59 -12.32 1.45
C LEU A 97 -16.74 -11.32 1.35
N GLY A 98 -17.21 -10.89 2.51
CA GLY A 98 -18.24 -9.88 2.64
C GLY A 98 -18.12 -9.12 3.96
N PHE A 99 -18.74 -7.96 4.01
CA PHE A 99 -18.66 -7.02 5.14
C PHE A 99 -20.06 -6.70 5.66
N SER A 100 -20.15 -6.38 6.96
CA SER A 100 -21.36 -5.77 7.55
C SER A 100 -21.74 -4.48 6.80
N ASN A 101 -23.00 -4.06 6.98
CA ASN A 101 -23.60 -2.89 6.32
C ASN A 101 -23.60 -2.98 4.78
N ARG A 102 -23.45 -4.18 4.19
CA ARG A 102 -23.30 -4.37 2.74
C ARG A 102 -22.21 -3.50 2.14
N TYR A 103 -21.22 -3.16 2.97
CA TYR A 103 -20.07 -2.38 2.54
C TYR A 103 -19.18 -3.21 1.61
N TRP A 104 -18.66 -2.58 0.55
CA TRP A 104 -17.66 -3.16 -0.33
C TRP A 104 -16.51 -2.18 -0.54
N PRO A 105 -15.29 -2.49 -0.07
CA PRO A 105 -14.16 -1.58 -0.12
C PRO A 105 -13.67 -1.32 -1.55
N GLN A 106 -13.27 -0.09 -1.83
CA GLN A 106 -12.64 0.31 -3.08
C GLN A 106 -11.10 0.27 -3.00
N GLY A 107 -10.55 0.04 -1.82
CA GLY A 107 -9.14 -0.07 -1.47
C GLY A 107 -9.01 -0.71 -0.09
N PRO A 108 -8.09 -0.25 0.79
CA PRO A 108 -8.03 -0.73 2.16
C PRO A 108 -9.38 -0.61 2.86
N PRO A 109 -9.87 -1.65 3.57
CA PRO A 109 -11.17 -1.61 4.22
C PRO A 109 -11.29 -0.46 5.22
N THR A 110 -12.44 0.21 5.24
CA THR A 110 -12.70 1.38 6.07
C THR A 110 -13.67 1.02 7.19
N TYR A 111 -13.17 0.97 8.44
CA TYR A 111 -13.94 0.55 9.62
C TYR A 111 -15.27 1.30 9.80
N PRO A 112 -15.34 2.65 9.78
CA PRO A 112 -16.61 3.36 9.96
C PRO A 112 -17.69 3.02 8.92
N ARG A 113 -17.35 2.48 7.76
CA ARG A 113 -18.32 2.06 6.75
C ARG A 113 -18.92 0.69 7.03
N ALA A 114 -18.16 -0.19 7.66
CA ALA A 114 -18.60 -1.52 8.07
C ALA A 114 -19.16 -1.53 9.51
N ALA A 115 -18.81 -0.54 10.33
CA ALA A 115 -19.13 -0.52 11.74
C ALA A 115 -20.63 -0.31 12.02
N PHE A 116 -21.11 -0.96 13.08
CA PHE A 116 -22.45 -0.80 13.63
C PHE A 116 -22.36 -0.78 15.16
N LYS A 117 -23.34 -0.15 15.79
CA LYS A 117 -23.46 -0.13 17.26
C LYS A 117 -24.24 -1.37 17.72
N LEU A 118 -23.83 -1.91 18.86
CA LEU A 118 -24.48 -2.98 19.59
C LEU A 118 -24.73 -2.47 21.01
N GLU A 119 -26.00 -2.40 21.41
CA GLU A 119 -26.40 -1.92 22.73
C GLU A 119 -26.38 -3.08 23.76
N ALA A 120 -26.35 -2.75 25.05
CA ALA A 120 -26.38 -3.75 26.12
C ALA A 120 -27.72 -4.57 26.06
N GLY A 121 -27.63 -5.89 26.10
CA GLY A 121 -28.79 -6.80 26.03
C GLY A 121 -29.44 -6.87 24.62
N GLU A 122 -28.88 -6.17 23.60
CA GLU A 122 -29.44 -6.23 22.24
C GLU A 122 -29.12 -7.57 21.56
N THR A 123 -30.10 -8.14 20.86
CA THR A 123 -29.88 -9.19 19.86
C THR A 123 -29.97 -8.56 18.49
N LYS A 124 -28.85 -8.49 17.79
CA LYS A 124 -28.75 -7.86 16.46
C LYS A 124 -28.42 -8.88 15.38
N THR A 125 -29.12 -8.81 14.25
CA THR A 125 -28.86 -9.64 13.08
C THR A 125 -28.13 -8.83 12.01
N ILE A 126 -27.06 -9.40 11.46
CA ILE A 126 -26.26 -8.84 10.36
C ILE A 126 -26.21 -9.87 9.24
N ASP A 127 -26.75 -9.52 8.09
CA ASP A 127 -26.68 -10.35 6.89
C ASP A 127 -25.50 -9.89 6.02
N VAL A 128 -24.67 -10.87 5.61
CA VAL A 128 -23.46 -10.64 4.82
C VAL A 128 -23.56 -11.42 3.52
N LYS A 129 -23.23 -10.76 2.42
CA LYS A 129 -23.14 -11.37 1.09
C LYS A 129 -21.68 -11.62 0.73
N LEU A 130 -21.32 -12.89 0.49
CA LEU A 130 -20.00 -13.28 0.01
C LEU A 130 -19.85 -12.93 -1.47
N GLN A 131 -18.72 -12.33 -1.81
CA GLN A 131 -18.38 -11.94 -3.18
C GLN A 131 -16.89 -12.23 -3.46
N PRO A 132 -16.54 -12.72 -4.67
CA PRO A 132 -15.15 -12.84 -5.08
C PRO A 132 -14.49 -11.45 -5.13
N VAL A 133 -13.28 -11.32 -4.61
CA VAL A 133 -12.59 -10.02 -4.53
C VAL A 133 -12.22 -9.51 -5.92
N PHE A 134 -11.59 -10.34 -6.73
CA PHE A 134 -11.09 -9.92 -8.04
C PHE A 134 -12.09 -10.15 -9.19
N GLY A 135 -13.19 -10.87 -8.95
CA GLY A 135 -14.08 -11.28 -10.02
C GLY A 135 -13.34 -12.07 -11.09
N LYS A 136 -13.78 -11.97 -12.37
CA LYS A 136 -13.12 -12.65 -13.50
C LYS A 136 -11.93 -11.89 -14.07
N SER A 137 -11.83 -10.57 -13.86
CA SER A 137 -10.93 -9.70 -14.62
C SER A 137 -10.11 -8.75 -13.73
N GLY A 138 -10.20 -8.86 -12.41
CA GLY A 138 -9.56 -7.89 -11.51
C GLY A 138 -10.25 -6.52 -11.54
N PHE A 139 -9.53 -5.48 -11.10
CA PHE A 139 -10.01 -4.11 -11.06
C PHE A 139 -9.20 -3.23 -12.00
N PHE A 140 -9.89 -2.49 -12.84
CA PHE A 140 -9.28 -1.46 -13.67
C PHE A 140 -9.66 -0.08 -13.12
N GLY A 141 -8.68 0.80 -13.01
CA GLY A 141 -8.86 2.19 -12.58
C GLY A 141 -8.31 3.15 -13.60
N LEU A 142 -9.08 4.20 -13.89
CA LEU A 142 -8.68 5.27 -14.79
C LEU A 142 -8.99 6.62 -14.15
N GLY A 143 -8.08 7.57 -14.32
CA GLY A 143 -8.24 8.90 -13.76
C GLY A 143 -7.18 9.88 -14.26
N VAL A 144 -7.01 10.94 -13.51
CA VAL A 144 -6.00 11.96 -13.74
C VAL A 144 -5.13 12.09 -12.51
N GLY A 145 -3.87 12.34 -12.72
CA GLY A 145 -2.89 12.52 -11.67
C GLY A 145 -1.88 13.61 -12.01
N VAL A 146 -1.10 13.97 -11.00
CA VAL A 146 0.02 14.91 -11.10
C VAL A 146 1.19 14.30 -10.36
N ILE A 147 2.34 14.26 -11.01
CA ILE A 147 3.64 14.02 -10.38
C ILE A 147 4.30 15.39 -10.17
N SER A 148 4.87 15.59 -9.01
CA SER A 148 5.66 16.77 -8.69
C SER A 148 6.94 16.33 -7.99
N THR A 149 8.08 16.74 -8.53
CA THR A 149 9.40 16.45 -7.96
C THR A 149 10.27 17.69 -7.91
N THR A 150 11.21 17.74 -6.96
CA THR A 150 12.21 18.80 -6.93
C THR A 150 13.50 18.30 -7.58
N SER A 151 14.15 19.20 -8.33
CA SER A 151 15.45 18.91 -8.94
C SER A 151 16.58 19.11 -7.93
N PRO A 152 17.51 18.17 -7.76
CA PRO A 152 18.68 18.35 -6.93
C PRO A 152 19.79 19.13 -7.64
N TYR A 153 19.67 19.40 -8.93
CA TYR A 153 20.74 19.93 -9.77
C TYR A 153 20.89 21.43 -9.65
N ARG A 154 22.15 21.88 -9.60
CA ARG A 154 22.55 23.28 -9.45
C ARG A 154 22.00 24.16 -10.57
N GLY A 155 21.28 25.21 -10.19
CA GLY A 155 20.71 26.18 -11.12
C GLY A 155 19.54 25.65 -11.95
N ALA A 156 19.04 24.44 -11.70
CA ALA A 156 17.83 23.93 -12.32
C ALA A 156 16.57 24.51 -11.65
N LYS A 157 15.42 24.40 -12.34
CA LYS A 157 14.13 24.74 -11.73
C LYS A 157 13.89 23.88 -10.51
N THR A 158 13.47 24.49 -9.41
CA THR A 158 13.25 23.78 -8.14
C THR A 158 12.15 22.71 -8.25
N TRP A 159 11.07 23.00 -8.98
CA TRP A 159 9.91 22.10 -9.11
C TRP A 159 9.68 21.72 -10.56
N ASP A 160 9.50 20.44 -10.80
CA ASP A 160 8.92 19.89 -12.02
C ASP A 160 7.55 19.31 -11.70
N VAL A 161 6.53 19.72 -12.43
CA VAL A 161 5.14 19.32 -12.23
C VAL A 161 4.57 18.82 -13.55
N GLN A 162 4.20 17.54 -13.57
CA GLN A 162 3.73 16.87 -14.78
C GLN A 162 2.34 16.25 -14.55
N PRO A 163 1.33 16.64 -15.35
CA PRO A 163 0.07 15.92 -15.38
C PRO A 163 0.27 14.57 -16.07
N ILE A 164 -0.31 13.53 -15.52
CA ILE A 164 -0.23 12.18 -16.06
C ILE A 164 -1.60 11.50 -16.07
N PRO A 165 -1.88 10.58 -17.01
CA PRO A 165 -3.00 9.67 -16.87
C PRO A 165 -2.73 8.73 -15.69
N ALA A 166 -3.69 8.65 -14.77
CA ALA A 166 -3.62 7.72 -13.64
C ALA A 166 -4.31 6.42 -14.05
N ILE A 167 -3.51 5.44 -14.46
CA ILE A 167 -3.97 4.12 -14.88
C ILE A 167 -3.59 3.12 -13.80
N SER A 168 -4.53 2.25 -13.42
CA SER A 168 -4.26 1.15 -12.51
C SER A 168 -4.97 -0.13 -12.96
N TYR A 169 -4.31 -1.25 -12.74
CA TYR A 169 -4.90 -2.57 -12.82
C TYR A 169 -4.48 -3.37 -11.58
N ILE A 170 -5.44 -3.98 -10.91
CA ILE A 170 -5.20 -4.79 -9.72
C ILE A 170 -5.94 -6.11 -9.91
N GLY A 171 -5.18 -7.17 -10.17
CA GLY A 171 -5.65 -8.53 -10.24
C GLY A 171 -5.02 -9.40 -9.15
N ASP A 172 -5.39 -10.67 -9.11
CA ASP A 172 -4.87 -11.61 -8.13
C ASP A 172 -3.34 -11.78 -8.23
N ARG A 173 -2.82 -11.90 -9.46
CA ARG A 173 -1.40 -12.16 -9.73
C ARG A 173 -0.64 -11.00 -10.35
N VAL A 174 -1.31 -9.98 -10.84
CA VAL A 174 -0.68 -8.85 -11.54
C VAL A 174 -1.22 -7.55 -10.99
N GLN A 175 -0.33 -6.61 -10.76
CA GLN A 175 -0.64 -5.24 -10.38
C GLN A 175 0.07 -4.29 -11.33
N ILE A 176 -0.64 -3.29 -11.83
CA ILE A 176 -0.08 -2.16 -12.56
C ILE A 176 -0.58 -0.89 -11.86
N LEU A 177 0.34 -0.04 -11.43
CA LEU A 177 0.04 1.24 -10.80
C LEU A 177 0.88 2.33 -11.48
N GLY A 178 0.25 3.11 -12.35
CA GLY A 178 0.94 4.11 -13.14
C GLY A 178 2.09 3.50 -13.95
N LEU A 179 3.32 3.86 -13.58
CA LEU A 179 4.55 3.46 -14.26
C LEU A 179 5.22 2.21 -13.68
N THR A 180 4.55 1.50 -12.79
CA THR A 180 5.11 0.30 -12.16
C THR A 180 4.19 -0.89 -12.39
N ALA A 181 4.77 -2.01 -12.77
CA ALA A 181 4.10 -3.31 -12.90
C ALA A 181 4.74 -4.32 -11.95
N ARG A 182 3.93 -5.20 -11.36
CA ARG A 182 4.37 -6.29 -10.50
C ARG A 182 3.60 -7.56 -10.85
N GLY A 183 4.30 -8.69 -10.92
CA GLY A 183 3.70 -10.01 -11.14
C GLY A 183 4.09 -10.98 -10.03
N SER A 184 3.12 -11.66 -9.43
CA SER A 184 3.35 -12.65 -8.38
C SER A 184 4.11 -13.85 -8.95
N LEU A 185 5.24 -14.19 -8.35
CA LEU A 185 5.99 -15.41 -8.62
C LEU A 185 5.70 -16.48 -7.57
N LEU A 186 5.65 -16.06 -6.31
CA LEU A 186 5.41 -16.95 -5.17
C LEU A 186 4.65 -16.18 -4.08
N ASN A 187 3.67 -16.85 -3.47
CA ASN A 187 2.92 -16.34 -2.34
C ASN A 187 2.81 -17.43 -1.27
N LEU A 188 3.41 -17.20 -0.11
CA LEU A 188 3.50 -18.13 1.02
C LEU A 188 2.90 -17.48 2.27
N GLY A 189 1.62 -17.18 2.25
CA GLY A 189 0.93 -16.52 3.35
C GLY A 189 1.48 -15.11 3.59
N ASP A 190 2.28 -14.92 4.63
CA ASP A 190 2.82 -13.60 4.98
C ASP A 190 4.05 -13.17 4.16
N PHE A 191 4.58 -14.06 3.32
CA PHE A 191 5.71 -13.78 2.44
C PHE A 191 5.30 -13.88 0.97
N ALA A 192 5.75 -12.94 0.16
CA ALA A 192 5.50 -12.95 -1.27
C ALA A 192 6.73 -12.50 -2.05
N LEU A 193 6.98 -13.18 -3.19
CA LEU A 193 7.98 -12.79 -4.18
C LEU A 193 7.27 -12.38 -5.46
N ALA A 194 7.64 -11.22 -6.01
CA ALA A 194 7.11 -10.69 -7.25
C ALA A 194 8.23 -10.31 -8.23
N ALA A 195 8.01 -10.51 -9.51
CA ALA A 195 8.75 -9.82 -10.56
C ALA A 195 8.27 -8.36 -10.63
N THR A 196 9.17 -7.44 -10.91
CA THR A 196 8.87 -6.02 -11.02
C THR A 196 9.37 -5.43 -12.32
N ALA A 197 8.65 -4.43 -12.81
CA ALA A 197 9.09 -3.56 -13.89
C ALA A 197 8.65 -2.14 -13.57
N SER A 198 9.55 -1.18 -13.72
CA SER A 198 9.27 0.23 -13.47
C SER A 198 9.88 1.13 -14.54
N TYR A 199 9.13 2.14 -14.96
CA TYR A 199 9.63 3.17 -15.85
C TYR A 199 10.32 4.25 -15.01
N ARG A 200 11.54 4.61 -15.39
CA ARG A 200 12.35 5.64 -14.74
C ARG A 200 12.60 6.78 -15.72
N PHE A 201 12.13 7.96 -15.35
CA PHE A 201 12.43 9.18 -16.11
C PHE A 201 13.92 9.51 -16.06
N GLY A 202 14.42 10.12 -17.12
CA GLY A 202 15.76 10.67 -17.16
C GLY A 202 15.97 11.73 -16.08
N ALA A 203 17.14 11.71 -15.46
CA ALA A 203 17.39 12.50 -14.27
C ALA A 203 17.43 14.02 -14.56
N TYR A 204 17.85 14.44 -15.77
CA TYR A 204 17.87 15.84 -16.22
C TYR A 204 18.02 15.96 -17.74
N CYS A 205 17.62 17.13 -18.26
CA CYS A 205 18.00 17.60 -19.58
C CYS A 205 19.14 18.62 -19.47
N GLU A 206 20.10 18.63 -20.42
CA GLU A 206 21.19 19.59 -20.39
C GLU A 206 20.72 21.06 -20.43
N LYS A 207 19.49 21.30 -20.89
CA LYS A 207 18.86 22.65 -20.96
C LYS A 207 18.33 23.13 -19.63
N ASP A 208 18.21 22.26 -18.64
CA ASP A 208 17.58 22.57 -17.33
C ASP A 208 18.46 23.55 -16.53
N SER A 209 19.77 23.55 -16.77
CA SER A 209 20.71 24.43 -16.07
C SER A 209 21.97 24.72 -16.88
N PRO A 210 22.56 25.91 -16.73
CA PRO A 210 23.89 26.24 -17.29
C PRO A 210 24.99 25.27 -16.81
N TYR A 211 24.87 24.72 -15.62
CA TYR A 211 25.81 23.74 -15.07
C TYR A 211 25.71 22.36 -15.73
N LEU A 212 24.60 22.04 -16.40
CA LEU A 212 24.36 20.76 -17.10
C LEU A 212 24.73 20.85 -18.60
N GLN A 213 24.91 22.04 -19.15
CA GLN A 213 25.24 22.21 -20.56
C GLN A 213 26.53 21.47 -20.99
N GLY A 214 26.41 20.72 -22.10
CA GLY A 214 27.50 19.91 -22.63
C GLY A 214 27.66 18.55 -21.93
N MET A 215 26.75 18.18 -21.02
CA MET A 215 26.69 16.83 -20.42
C MET A 215 25.77 15.88 -21.16
N GLY A 216 24.97 16.40 -22.10
CA GLY A 216 23.85 15.66 -22.70
C GLY A 216 22.70 15.45 -21.73
N SER A 217 21.53 15.14 -22.26
CA SER A 217 20.38 14.79 -21.46
C SER A 217 20.45 13.32 -21.02
N ARG A 218 19.80 13.01 -19.90
CA ARG A 218 19.68 11.64 -19.41
C ARG A 218 18.38 11.02 -19.96
N ASP A 219 18.53 9.89 -20.62
CA ASP A 219 17.41 9.19 -21.23
C ASP A 219 16.57 8.46 -20.17
N ASP A 220 15.30 8.36 -20.46
CA ASP A 220 14.39 7.48 -19.72
C ASP A 220 14.80 6.03 -19.88
N THR A 221 14.54 5.20 -18.88
CA THR A 221 14.81 3.77 -18.95
C THR A 221 13.71 2.93 -18.35
N LEU A 222 13.74 1.62 -18.63
CA LEU A 222 12.91 0.60 -18.02
C LEU A 222 13.79 -0.22 -17.07
N LEU A 223 13.42 -0.25 -15.81
CA LEU A 223 14.04 -1.12 -14.82
C LEU A 223 13.22 -2.40 -14.66
N GLY A 224 13.87 -3.52 -14.38
CA GLY A 224 13.22 -4.77 -14.10
C GLY A 224 13.98 -5.59 -13.06
N GLY A 225 13.24 -6.37 -12.28
CA GLY A 225 13.84 -7.10 -11.18
C GLY A 225 12.85 -7.87 -10.34
N PHE A 226 13.11 -7.93 -9.05
CA PHE A 226 12.33 -8.71 -8.08
C PHE A 226 12.09 -7.92 -6.80
N ALA A 227 10.95 -8.16 -6.17
CA ALA A 227 10.61 -7.63 -4.87
C ALA A 227 10.09 -8.75 -3.96
N LEU A 228 10.65 -8.83 -2.75
CA LEU A 228 10.17 -9.63 -1.64
C LEU A 228 9.31 -8.74 -0.75
N GLN A 229 8.18 -9.25 -0.32
CA GLN A 229 7.30 -8.60 0.65
C GLN A 229 7.08 -9.54 1.83
N ALA A 230 7.05 -8.97 3.03
CA ALA A 230 6.73 -9.68 4.26
C ALA A 230 5.72 -8.87 5.08
N ARG A 231 4.60 -9.52 5.42
CA ARG A 231 3.59 -8.98 6.34
C ARG A 231 3.97 -9.37 7.76
N LEU A 232 4.38 -8.40 8.55
CA LEU A 232 4.83 -8.59 9.92
C LEU A 232 3.66 -8.42 10.91
N PRO A 233 3.81 -8.87 12.17
CA PRO A 233 2.86 -8.59 13.22
C PRO A 233 2.52 -7.10 13.33
N GLU A 234 1.38 -6.78 13.94
CA GLU A 234 0.89 -5.42 14.15
C GLU A 234 0.64 -4.60 12.86
N GLY A 235 0.56 -5.25 11.68
CA GLY A 235 0.24 -4.59 10.41
C GLY A 235 1.43 -3.89 9.75
N PHE A 236 2.66 -4.16 10.14
CA PHE A 236 3.83 -3.70 9.42
C PHE A 236 4.04 -4.50 8.13
N ASN A 237 4.36 -3.81 7.04
CA ASN A 237 4.74 -4.39 5.77
C ASN A 237 6.20 -4.07 5.48
N LEU A 238 7.03 -5.08 5.35
CA LEU A 238 8.43 -4.98 4.96
C LEU A 238 8.55 -5.30 3.47
N SER A 239 9.32 -4.51 2.75
CA SER A 239 9.63 -4.74 1.33
C SER A 239 11.13 -4.67 1.09
N ALA A 240 11.65 -5.63 0.33
CA ALA A 240 13.03 -5.61 -0.15
C ALA A 240 13.04 -5.95 -1.65
N GLY A 241 13.79 -5.23 -2.47
CA GLY A 241 13.82 -5.47 -3.90
C GLY A 241 15.07 -4.94 -4.56
N TYR A 242 15.31 -5.40 -5.78
CA TYR A 242 16.34 -4.89 -6.66
C TYR A 242 15.82 -4.88 -8.09
N GLU A 243 16.07 -3.78 -8.78
CA GLU A 243 15.75 -3.59 -10.19
C GLU A 243 17.00 -3.13 -10.94
N HIS A 244 17.17 -3.62 -12.16
CA HIS A 244 18.30 -3.29 -13.04
C HIS A 244 17.80 -2.72 -14.36
N ASP A 245 18.62 -1.89 -14.98
CA ASP A 245 18.33 -1.29 -16.28
C ASP A 245 18.22 -2.35 -17.39
N LEU A 246 17.04 -2.47 -17.99
CA LEU A 246 16.76 -3.43 -19.04
C LEU A 246 17.10 -2.90 -20.46
N LEU A 247 17.17 -1.58 -20.61
CA LEU A 247 17.43 -0.95 -21.90
C LEU A 247 18.91 -0.62 -22.14
N GLY A 248 19.77 -0.86 -21.14
CA GLY A 248 21.21 -0.57 -21.21
C GLY A 248 21.57 0.92 -21.24
N ARG A 249 20.65 1.79 -20.80
CA ARG A 249 20.86 3.25 -20.77
C ARG A 249 21.85 3.67 -19.68
N THR A 250 21.66 3.11 -18.51
CA THR A 250 22.48 3.41 -17.32
C THR A 250 23.46 2.28 -17.02
N SER A 251 23.14 1.06 -17.45
CA SER A 251 23.83 -0.19 -17.09
C SER A 251 23.94 -0.41 -15.56
N GLY A 252 23.10 0.26 -14.80
CA GLY A 252 23.07 0.20 -13.35
C GLY A 252 21.71 -0.25 -12.81
N GLY A 253 21.54 -0.21 -11.50
CA GLY A 253 20.30 -0.62 -10.85
C GLY A 253 20.08 0.04 -9.51
N THR A 254 18.93 -0.23 -8.92
CA THR A 254 18.56 0.28 -7.61
C THR A 254 18.02 -0.85 -6.73
N GLY A 255 18.46 -0.86 -5.49
CA GLY A 255 17.92 -1.72 -4.42
C GLY A 255 17.05 -0.90 -3.48
N ARG A 256 16.04 -1.52 -2.89
CA ARG A 256 15.16 -0.88 -1.91
C ARG A 256 14.91 -1.81 -0.73
N LEU A 257 15.01 -1.25 0.48
CA LEU A 257 14.54 -1.88 1.71
C LEU A 257 13.62 -0.88 2.41
N GLY A 258 12.36 -1.22 2.57
CA GLY A 258 11.36 -0.30 3.11
C GLY A 258 10.40 -0.97 4.09
N VAL A 259 9.89 -0.17 5.00
CA VAL A 259 8.82 -0.55 5.94
C VAL A 259 7.70 0.49 5.88
N GLU A 260 6.47 0.02 5.92
CA GLU A 260 5.27 0.84 5.99
C GLU A 260 4.23 0.20 6.92
N LYS A 261 3.32 1.03 7.43
CA LYS A 261 2.16 0.56 8.20
C LYS A 261 0.95 1.44 7.90
N ALA A 262 -0.18 0.82 7.61
CA ALA A 262 -1.43 1.53 7.38
C ALA A 262 -2.12 1.86 8.71
N PHE A 263 -2.54 3.11 8.85
CA PHE A 263 -3.39 3.61 9.93
C PHE A 263 -4.68 4.15 9.35
N GLN A 264 -5.78 3.88 10.02
CA GLN A 264 -7.07 4.42 9.60
C GLN A 264 -7.54 5.50 10.56
N GLN A 265 -7.87 6.67 10.00
CA GLN A 265 -8.49 7.77 10.73
C GLN A 265 -9.75 8.24 10.01
N GLY A 266 -10.91 7.89 10.56
CA GLY A 266 -12.20 8.10 9.90
C GLY A 266 -12.22 7.40 8.54
N LEU A 267 -12.42 8.16 7.46
CA LEU A 267 -12.45 7.65 6.08
C LEU A 267 -11.09 7.74 5.37
N LEU A 268 -10.03 8.13 6.06
CA LEU A 268 -8.68 8.20 5.52
C LEU A 268 -7.88 6.96 5.95
N THR A 269 -7.13 6.39 5.02
CA THR A 269 -6.04 5.46 5.33
C THR A 269 -4.73 6.20 5.09
N ILE A 270 -3.89 6.27 6.12
CA ILE A 270 -2.59 6.95 6.09
C ILE A 270 -1.52 5.90 6.32
N SER A 271 -0.60 5.76 5.38
CA SER A 271 0.49 4.78 5.43
C SER A 271 1.85 5.51 5.45
N PRO A 272 2.38 5.87 6.62
CA PRO A 272 3.76 6.34 6.73
C PRO A 272 4.72 5.23 6.30
N LYS A 273 5.82 5.65 5.65
CA LYS A 273 6.86 4.76 5.13
C LYS A 273 8.25 5.32 5.37
N ILE A 274 9.19 4.41 5.59
CA ILE A 274 10.63 4.70 5.63
C ILE A 274 11.30 3.66 4.73
N ALA A 275 12.27 4.09 3.91
CA ALA A 275 13.03 3.18 3.07
C ALA A 275 14.49 3.63 2.90
N PHE A 276 15.36 2.66 2.71
CA PHE A 276 16.72 2.85 2.22
C PHE A 276 16.74 2.44 0.74
N ASN A 277 17.22 3.34 -0.12
CA ASN A 277 17.36 3.10 -1.55
C ASN A 277 18.85 3.08 -1.89
N TRP A 278 19.36 1.91 -2.23
CA TRP A 278 20.71 1.75 -2.76
C TRP A 278 20.72 2.03 -4.26
N ILE A 279 21.65 2.83 -4.71
CA ILE A 279 21.89 3.16 -6.12
C ILE A 279 23.28 2.64 -6.46
N THR A 280 23.39 1.79 -7.49
CA THR A 280 24.68 1.26 -7.91
C THR A 280 25.58 2.36 -8.49
N ASP A 281 26.89 2.14 -8.47
CA ASP A 281 27.92 3.06 -9.00
C ASP A 281 27.57 3.59 -10.39
N LYS A 282 27.20 2.70 -11.31
CA LYS A 282 26.87 3.07 -12.71
C LYS A 282 25.63 3.96 -12.81
N LEU A 283 24.59 3.67 -12.04
CA LEU A 283 23.39 4.51 -12.02
C LEU A 283 23.68 5.85 -11.34
N ALA A 284 24.47 5.85 -10.25
CA ALA A 284 24.89 7.07 -9.56
C ALA A 284 25.79 7.94 -10.46
N ASP A 285 26.72 7.33 -11.21
CA ASP A 285 27.55 8.03 -12.20
C ASP A 285 26.70 8.60 -13.34
N TYR A 286 25.73 7.85 -13.83
CA TYR A 286 24.85 8.32 -14.89
C TYR A 286 24.05 9.55 -14.47
N GLU A 287 23.54 9.58 -13.24
CA GLU A 287 22.68 10.67 -12.74
C GLU A 287 23.47 11.81 -12.10
N TYR A 288 24.51 11.53 -11.34
CA TYR A 288 25.22 12.51 -10.50
C TYR A 288 26.70 12.66 -10.83
N GLY A 289 27.24 11.84 -11.73
CA GLY A 289 28.65 11.89 -12.13
C GLY A 289 28.93 12.98 -13.14
N VAL A 290 30.22 13.38 -13.20
CA VAL A 290 30.78 14.27 -14.25
C VAL A 290 31.92 13.52 -14.92
N PRO A 291 31.72 12.99 -16.14
CA PRO A 291 32.80 12.37 -16.92
C PRO A 291 33.98 13.33 -17.16
N ALA A 292 35.18 12.81 -17.16
CA ALA A 292 36.42 13.63 -17.39
C ALA A 292 36.37 14.43 -18.71
N ALA A 293 35.78 13.86 -19.76
CA ALA A 293 35.60 14.53 -21.06
C ALA A 293 34.61 15.70 -21.02
N GLN A 294 33.80 15.81 -20.00
CA GLN A 294 32.79 16.86 -19.80
C GLN A 294 33.14 17.79 -18.64
N ALA A 295 34.32 17.60 -18.04
CA ALA A 295 34.79 18.43 -16.94
C ALA A 295 35.11 19.87 -17.41
N ARG A 296 34.85 20.83 -16.52
CA ARG A 296 35.14 22.26 -16.69
C ARG A 296 35.70 22.81 -15.37
N PRO A 297 36.35 24.00 -15.35
CA PRO A 297 36.86 24.56 -14.11
C PRO A 297 35.82 24.76 -13.00
N ASP A 298 34.57 25.08 -13.37
CA ASP A 298 33.42 25.24 -12.47
C ASP A 298 32.67 23.96 -12.21
N ARG A 299 33.01 22.88 -12.91
CA ARG A 299 32.40 21.57 -12.85
C ARG A 299 33.45 20.47 -13.07
N PRO A 300 34.32 20.20 -12.07
CA PRO A 300 35.36 19.18 -12.20
C PRO A 300 34.82 17.79 -12.40
N ALA A 301 35.62 16.86 -12.91
CA ALA A 301 35.25 15.45 -13.01
C ALA A 301 34.89 14.89 -11.64
N TYR A 302 33.86 14.11 -11.61
CA TYR A 302 33.34 13.54 -10.36
C TYR A 302 32.74 12.15 -10.56
N HIS A 303 33.05 11.26 -9.64
CA HIS A 303 32.55 9.88 -9.61
C HIS A 303 31.97 9.60 -8.21
N PRO A 304 30.63 9.55 -8.05
CA PRO A 304 30.00 9.37 -6.75
C PRO A 304 30.16 7.95 -6.17
N GLY A 305 30.30 6.91 -7.02
CA GLY A 305 30.26 5.52 -6.58
C GLY A 305 28.88 5.10 -6.08
N ASP A 306 28.80 3.93 -5.42
CA ASP A 306 27.56 3.44 -4.81
C ASP A 306 27.01 4.43 -3.77
N ALA A 307 25.70 4.58 -3.73
CA ALA A 307 25.03 5.48 -2.81
C ALA A 307 23.82 4.83 -2.13
N VAL A 308 23.56 5.22 -0.88
CA VAL A 308 22.35 4.81 -0.16
C VAL A 308 21.59 6.04 0.31
N ASN A 309 20.40 6.24 -0.21
CA ASN A 309 19.50 7.33 0.16
C ASN A 309 18.54 6.86 1.26
N LEU A 310 18.20 7.76 2.19
CA LEU A 310 17.07 7.59 3.11
C LEU A 310 15.84 8.26 2.51
N GLU A 311 14.74 7.53 2.41
CA GLU A 311 13.43 8.04 2.05
C GLU A 311 12.49 7.98 3.25
N VAL A 312 11.81 9.09 3.53
CA VAL A 312 10.74 9.17 4.52
C VAL A 312 9.51 9.77 3.85
N GLY A 313 8.37 9.14 4.00
CA GLY A 313 7.17 9.61 3.32
C GLY A 313 5.89 8.99 3.87
N PHE A 314 4.81 9.25 3.18
CA PHE A 314 3.50 8.68 3.48
C PHE A 314 2.67 8.54 2.21
N THR A 315 1.68 7.66 2.30
CA THR A 315 0.59 7.57 1.31
C THR A 315 -0.73 7.79 2.03
N ILE A 316 -1.60 8.60 1.46
CA ILE A 316 -2.98 8.79 1.89
C ILE A 316 -3.89 8.19 0.83
N PHE A 317 -4.80 7.34 1.28
CA PHE A 317 -5.88 6.81 0.45
C PHE A 317 -7.22 7.23 1.05
N ARG A 318 -8.17 7.59 0.19
CA ARG A 318 -9.55 7.89 0.57
C ARG A 318 -10.53 7.38 -0.48
N GLU A 319 -11.50 6.59 -0.03
CA GLU A 319 -12.68 6.31 -0.83
C GLU A 319 -13.55 7.56 -0.91
N LEU A 320 -13.89 7.98 -2.13
CA LEU A 320 -14.83 9.04 -2.42
C LEU A 320 -16.24 8.44 -2.66
N TYR A 321 -17.01 9.05 -3.53
CA TYR A 321 -18.34 8.60 -3.87
C TYR A 321 -18.34 7.74 -5.16
N LYS A 322 -19.14 6.66 -5.19
CA LYS A 322 -19.39 5.83 -6.40
C LYS A 322 -18.11 5.39 -7.14
N ASN A 323 -17.30 4.54 -6.53
CA ASN A 323 -16.09 3.98 -7.13
C ASN A 323 -14.96 4.98 -7.44
N TRP A 324 -15.07 6.22 -6.97
CA TRP A 324 -13.98 7.17 -7.02
C TRP A 324 -13.09 7.06 -5.80
N GLN A 325 -11.80 7.19 -6.02
CA GLN A 325 -10.78 7.15 -4.98
C GLN A 325 -9.75 8.26 -5.20
N LEU A 326 -9.21 8.73 -4.10
CA LEU A 326 -8.15 9.72 -4.05
C LEU A 326 -6.91 9.05 -3.46
N ILE A 327 -5.77 9.29 -4.10
CA ILE A 327 -4.45 8.84 -3.65
C ILE A 327 -3.53 10.07 -3.62
N LEU A 328 -2.86 10.26 -2.50
CA LEU A 328 -1.75 11.21 -2.35
C LEU A 328 -0.57 10.44 -1.77
N SER A 329 0.54 10.41 -2.46
CA SER A 329 1.81 9.90 -1.93
C SER A 329 2.84 11.00 -1.95
N SER A 330 3.55 11.21 -0.86
CA SER A 330 4.61 12.20 -0.77
C SER A 330 5.78 11.66 0.03
N SER A 331 7.00 11.98 -0.40
CA SER A 331 8.22 11.58 0.28
C SER A 331 9.34 12.60 0.11
N VAL A 332 10.27 12.55 1.06
CA VAL A 332 11.55 13.24 1.02
C VAL A 332 12.63 12.19 0.92
N VAL A 333 13.49 12.32 -0.08
CA VAL A 333 14.67 11.49 -0.28
C VAL A 333 15.90 12.30 0.11
N PHE A 334 16.60 11.89 1.16
CA PHE A 334 17.82 12.52 1.65
C PHE A 334 19.03 11.97 0.89
N LEU A 335 19.76 12.85 0.21
CA LEU A 335 20.94 12.47 -0.55
C LEU A 335 22.14 12.28 0.38
N PRO A 336 22.92 11.19 0.26
CA PRO A 336 24.16 11.00 1.00
C PRO A 336 25.27 11.94 0.53
N SER A 337 26.33 12.05 1.31
CA SER A 337 27.43 12.99 1.05
C SER A 337 28.06 12.82 -0.34
N ASN A 338 28.25 11.59 -0.80
CA ASN A 338 28.84 11.32 -2.12
C ASN A 338 27.95 11.76 -3.30
N LEU A 339 26.63 11.84 -3.15
CA LEU A 339 25.76 12.46 -4.17
C LEU A 339 25.72 13.98 -4.04
N LYS A 340 25.64 14.50 -2.80
CA LYS A 340 25.60 15.95 -2.53
C LYS A 340 26.89 16.67 -2.94
N ASN A 341 28.03 15.99 -2.85
CA ASN A 341 29.35 16.59 -3.20
C ASN A 341 29.59 16.63 -4.71
N SER A 342 28.68 16.11 -5.52
CA SER A 342 28.75 16.27 -6.96
C SER A 342 28.72 17.77 -7.35
N PRO A 343 29.60 18.24 -8.25
CA PRO A 343 29.63 19.64 -8.65
C PRO A 343 28.36 20.10 -9.38
N ILE A 344 27.52 19.17 -9.85
CA ILE A 344 26.24 19.48 -10.48
C ILE A 344 25.07 19.48 -9.52
N VAL A 345 25.28 19.22 -8.22
CA VAL A 345 24.23 19.13 -7.20
C VAL A 345 24.39 20.27 -6.20
N ASP A 346 23.30 20.89 -5.81
CA ASP A 346 23.27 21.91 -4.73
C ASP A 346 22.20 21.66 -3.68
N GLN A 347 21.35 20.63 -3.87
CA GLN A 347 20.34 20.26 -2.90
C GLN A 347 20.77 19.04 -2.10
N SER A 348 20.34 18.99 -0.83
CA SER A 348 20.61 17.84 0.06
C SER A 348 19.48 16.79 0.07
N HIS A 349 18.37 17.11 -0.55
CA HIS A 349 17.17 16.27 -0.57
C HIS A 349 16.32 16.54 -1.81
N VAL A 350 15.51 15.57 -2.17
CA VAL A 350 14.51 15.63 -3.24
C VAL A 350 13.14 15.39 -2.61
N PHE A 351 12.15 16.22 -2.95
CA PHE A 351 10.75 16.00 -2.65
C PHE A 351 10.08 15.35 -3.84
N ASP A 352 9.40 14.24 -3.59
CA ASP A 352 8.56 13.58 -4.57
C ASP A 352 7.11 13.57 -4.08
N SER A 353 6.18 13.90 -4.95
CA SER A 353 4.76 13.85 -4.65
C SER A 353 3.97 13.35 -5.84
N PHE A 354 2.99 12.52 -5.57
CA PHE A 354 2.03 12.00 -6.53
C PHE A 354 0.63 12.21 -5.98
N PHE A 355 -0.23 12.84 -6.76
CA PHE A 355 -1.64 12.99 -6.46
C PHE A 355 -2.46 12.43 -7.61
N ALA A 356 -3.51 11.68 -7.31
CA ALA A 356 -4.43 11.18 -8.33
C ALA A 356 -5.86 11.05 -7.80
N VAL A 357 -6.80 11.28 -8.72
CA VAL A 357 -8.20 10.92 -8.56
C VAL A 357 -8.56 9.93 -9.65
N THR A 358 -8.96 8.73 -9.25
CA THR A 358 -9.25 7.63 -10.16
C THR A 358 -10.65 7.08 -9.92
N ARG A 359 -11.27 6.58 -10.98
CA ARG A 359 -12.50 5.80 -10.92
C ARG A 359 -12.18 4.34 -11.19
N ARG A 360 -12.69 3.47 -10.34
CA ARG A 360 -12.60 2.01 -10.47
C ARG A 360 -13.80 1.47 -11.27
N PHE A 361 -13.52 0.51 -12.16
CA PHE A 361 -14.47 -0.18 -13.01
C PHE A 361 -14.52 -1.67 -12.73
#